data_14d5170581f787c2926f62a91fe9f490
#
_entry.id   14d5170581f787c2926f62a91fe9f490
#
_cell.length_a   1.000
_cell.length_b   1.000
_cell.length_c   1.000
_cell.angle_alpha   90.00
_cell.angle_beta   90.00
_cell.angle_gamma   90.00
#
_symmetry.space_group_name_H-M   'P 1'
#
loop_
_entity.id
_entity.type
_entity.pdbx_description
1 polymer ?
#
loop_
_entity_poly.entity_id
_entity_poly.type
_entity_poly.pdbx_seq_one_letter_code
_entity_poly.pdbx_strand_id
1 'polypeptide(L)'
;MNNYWEKRTRANAQKAEKEAATYARRLNSTLHHAADEIDRYIADLLLDISSGGTPTRTQLWTAGKYLKLRDCIQQQCADVGQRQKDLLDELLPKLFDEILETNLADFKTADSFLPTRMIRQSLDTAWSGQNYSTRIWTNTNALAAKLEQDITDYIILGKSRA
;
A
#
# COMPACT_ATOMS: atom_id res chain seq x y z
N MET A 1 42.28 2.91 -2.67
CA MET A 1 41.30 3.98 -2.45
C MET A 1 39.86 3.57 -2.82
N ASN A 2 39.64 2.66 -3.76
CA ASN A 2 38.29 2.21 -4.18
C ASN A 2 37.47 1.47 -3.10
N ASN A 3 38.11 0.83 -2.13
CA ASN A 3 37.45 -0.09 -1.19
C ASN A 3 36.60 0.63 -0.09
N TYR A 4 36.90 1.90 0.21
CA TYR A 4 36.18 2.64 1.25
C TYR A 4 34.77 3.06 0.81
N TRP A 5 34.66 3.70 -0.35
CA TRP A 5 33.39 4.15 -0.90
C TRP A 5 32.48 2.96 -1.27
N GLU A 6 33.09 1.89 -1.79
CA GLU A 6 32.36 0.66 -2.09
C GLU A 6 31.74 0.02 -0.84
N LYS A 7 32.52 -0.10 0.24
CA LYS A 7 32.01 -0.62 1.53
C LYS A 7 30.89 0.23 2.09
N ARG A 8 31.00 1.55 1.98
CA ARG A 8 30.01 2.50 2.46
C ARG A 8 28.72 2.43 1.66
N THR A 9 28.82 2.43 0.33
CA THR A 9 27.65 2.26 -0.55
C THR A 9 26.93 0.95 -0.27
N ARG A 10 27.69 -0.14 -0.07
CA ARG A 10 27.14 -1.44 0.28
C ARG A 10 26.42 -1.42 1.64
N ALA A 11 27.01 -0.78 2.65
CA ALA A 11 26.39 -0.65 3.97
C ALA A 11 25.08 0.14 3.91
N ASN A 12 25.04 1.25 3.17
CA ASN A 12 23.83 2.04 2.96
C ASN A 12 22.76 1.25 2.20
N ALA A 13 23.13 0.49 1.17
CA ALA A 13 22.22 -0.38 0.44
C ALA A 13 21.62 -1.47 1.33
N GLN A 14 22.44 -2.16 2.13
CA GLN A 14 21.95 -3.16 3.09
C GLN A 14 21.00 -2.60 4.13
N LYS A 15 21.24 -1.36 4.59
CA LYS A 15 20.36 -0.67 5.51
C LYS A 15 19.01 -0.36 4.84
N ALA A 16 19.04 0.19 3.64
CA ALA A 16 17.83 0.47 2.86
C ALA A 16 17.02 -0.80 2.59
N GLU A 17 17.67 -1.91 2.24
CA GLU A 17 17.03 -3.22 2.05
C GLU A 17 16.34 -3.73 3.33
N LYS A 18 16.99 -3.58 4.48
CA LYS A 18 16.42 -3.99 5.77
C LYS A 18 15.17 -3.18 6.13
N GLU A 19 15.22 -1.87 5.92
CA GLU A 19 14.07 -1.00 6.16
C GLU A 19 12.94 -1.28 5.16
N ALA A 20 13.26 -1.51 3.88
CA ALA A 20 12.29 -1.91 2.87
C ALA A 20 11.62 -3.26 3.20
N ALA A 21 12.38 -4.25 3.71
CA ALA A 21 11.82 -5.52 4.16
C ALA A 21 10.87 -5.35 5.37
N THR A 22 11.18 -4.42 6.26
CA THR A 22 10.32 -4.10 7.42
C THR A 22 9.03 -3.42 6.96
N TYR A 23 9.13 -2.46 6.04
CA TYR A 23 7.99 -1.83 5.40
C TYR A 23 7.09 -2.86 4.69
N ALA A 24 7.69 -3.74 3.88
CA ALA A 24 6.95 -4.77 3.15
C ALA A 24 6.17 -5.71 4.09
N ARG A 25 6.75 -6.10 5.22
CA ARG A 25 6.06 -6.93 6.23
C ARG A 25 4.87 -6.20 6.86
N ARG A 26 5.03 -4.92 7.22
CA ARG A 26 3.96 -4.10 7.79
C ARG A 26 2.81 -3.92 6.79
N LEU A 27 3.14 -3.63 5.53
CA LEU A 27 2.15 -3.49 4.47
C LEU A 27 1.43 -4.80 4.18
N ASN A 28 2.16 -5.91 4.16
CA ASN A 28 1.58 -7.25 3.96
C ASN A 28 0.54 -7.60 5.04
N SER A 29 0.85 -7.30 6.31
CA SER A 29 -0.11 -7.47 7.39
C SER A 29 -1.38 -6.65 7.19
N THR A 30 -1.26 -5.42 6.70
CA THR A 30 -2.41 -4.56 6.39
C THR A 30 -3.24 -5.11 5.23
N LEU A 31 -2.58 -5.63 4.20
CA LEU A 31 -3.25 -6.25 3.05
C LEU A 31 -4.02 -7.52 3.46
N HIS A 32 -3.42 -8.37 4.29
CA HIS A 32 -4.12 -9.56 4.80
C HIS A 32 -5.35 -9.18 5.63
N HIS A 33 -5.24 -8.20 6.52
CA HIS A 33 -6.38 -7.72 7.29
C HIS A 33 -7.50 -7.19 6.38
N ALA A 34 -7.18 -6.40 5.37
CA ALA A 34 -8.17 -5.90 4.42
C ALA A 34 -8.84 -7.03 3.63
N ALA A 35 -8.08 -8.05 3.22
CA ALA A 35 -8.61 -9.23 2.55
C ALA A 35 -9.57 -10.00 3.46
N ASP A 36 -9.20 -10.25 4.73
CA ASP A 36 -10.03 -10.93 5.71
C ASP A 36 -11.35 -10.19 5.98
N GLU A 37 -11.33 -8.86 6.00
CA GLU A 37 -12.54 -8.03 6.16
C GLU A 37 -13.47 -8.15 4.95
N ILE A 38 -12.92 -8.11 3.74
CA ILE A 38 -13.69 -8.28 2.50
C ILE A 38 -14.27 -9.69 2.43
N ASP A 39 -13.49 -10.73 2.73
CA ASP A 39 -13.92 -12.12 2.72
C ASP A 39 -15.04 -12.36 3.74
N ARG A 40 -14.94 -11.78 4.94
CA ARG A 40 -15.98 -11.82 5.96
C ARG A 40 -17.27 -11.17 5.49
N TYR A 41 -17.16 -10.00 4.88
CA TYR A 41 -18.31 -9.31 4.33
C TYR A 41 -19.00 -10.11 3.21
N ILE A 42 -18.23 -10.75 2.33
CA ILE A 42 -18.75 -11.62 1.27
C ILE A 42 -19.47 -12.83 1.88
N ALA A 43 -18.91 -13.47 2.89
CA ALA A 43 -19.51 -14.60 3.56
C ALA A 43 -20.88 -14.24 4.19
N ASP A 44 -20.95 -13.12 4.91
CA ASP A 44 -22.18 -12.60 5.51
C ASP A 44 -23.21 -12.26 4.43
N LEU A 45 -22.78 -11.65 3.33
CA LEU A 45 -23.62 -11.32 2.19
C LEU A 45 -24.22 -12.58 1.56
N LEU A 46 -23.42 -13.62 1.37
CA LEU A 46 -23.87 -14.88 0.79
C LEU A 46 -24.85 -15.62 1.71
N LEU A 47 -24.61 -15.63 3.01
CA LEU A 47 -25.54 -16.19 4.00
C LEU A 47 -26.89 -15.50 3.98
N ASP A 48 -26.90 -14.18 3.90
CA ASP A 48 -28.11 -13.37 3.84
C ASP A 48 -28.94 -13.59 2.55
N ILE A 49 -28.29 -13.94 1.45
CA ILE A 49 -28.94 -14.13 0.14
C ILE A 49 -29.33 -15.59 -0.06
N SER A 50 -28.62 -16.53 0.59
CA SER A 50 -28.75 -17.99 0.34
C SER A 50 -29.95 -18.64 0.98
N SER A 51 -30.97 -17.93 1.41
CA SER A 51 -32.18 -18.55 2.01
C SER A 51 -32.90 -19.57 1.08
N GLY A 52 -32.23 -20.11 0.06
CA GLY A 52 -32.80 -21.16 -0.79
C GLY A 52 -32.07 -21.46 -2.10
N GLY A 53 -30.82 -21.06 -2.33
CA GLY A 53 -30.14 -21.40 -3.58
C GLY A 53 -29.00 -20.47 -3.97
N THR A 54 -28.42 -20.64 -5.15
CA THR A 54 -27.35 -19.76 -5.67
C THR A 54 -27.91 -18.34 -5.88
N PRO A 55 -27.29 -17.30 -5.32
CA PRO A 55 -27.76 -15.93 -5.43
C PRO A 55 -27.81 -15.49 -6.89
N THR A 56 -28.93 -14.88 -7.28
CA THR A 56 -29.06 -14.31 -8.62
C THR A 56 -28.58 -12.85 -8.63
N ARG A 57 -28.16 -12.39 -9.82
CA ARG A 57 -27.79 -10.99 -10.04
C ARG A 57 -28.88 -10.02 -9.54
N THR A 58 -30.14 -10.35 -9.82
CA THR A 58 -31.30 -9.52 -9.44
C THR A 58 -31.42 -9.40 -7.91
N GLN A 59 -31.20 -10.47 -7.16
CA GLN A 59 -31.26 -10.46 -5.69
C GLN A 59 -30.19 -9.57 -5.07
N LEU A 60 -28.97 -9.61 -5.61
CA LEU A 60 -27.86 -8.72 -5.18
C LEU A 60 -28.20 -7.24 -5.42
N TRP A 61 -28.72 -6.90 -6.61
CA TRP A 61 -29.06 -5.53 -6.96
C TRP A 61 -30.26 -5.01 -6.17
N THR A 62 -31.34 -5.78 -6.07
CA THR A 62 -32.60 -5.38 -5.44
C THR A 62 -32.43 -5.13 -3.93
N ALA A 63 -31.51 -5.83 -3.28
CA ALA A 63 -31.27 -5.69 -1.85
C ALA A 63 -30.32 -4.51 -1.48
N GLY A 64 -29.81 -3.76 -2.43
CA GLY A 64 -28.79 -2.73 -2.18
C GLY A 64 -27.45 -3.28 -1.65
N LYS A 65 -27.33 -4.61 -1.63
CA LYS A 65 -26.20 -5.33 -1.03
C LYS A 65 -24.94 -5.19 -1.87
N TYR A 66 -25.10 -5.09 -3.20
CA TYR A 66 -23.98 -4.81 -4.11
C TYR A 66 -23.32 -3.46 -3.81
N LEU A 67 -24.11 -2.42 -3.56
CA LEU A 67 -23.56 -1.10 -3.22
C LEU A 67 -22.76 -1.14 -1.92
N LYS A 68 -23.27 -1.85 -0.91
CA LYS A 68 -22.56 -2.03 0.35
C LYS A 68 -21.26 -2.83 0.20
N LEU A 69 -21.26 -3.86 -0.64
CA LEU A 69 -20.06 -4.64 -0.96
C LEU A 69 -19.01 -3.76 -1.65
N ARG A 70 -19.44 -2.98 -2.65
CA ARG A 70 -18.55 -2.02 -3.33
C ARG A 70 -17.98 -1.00 -2.34
N ASP A 71 -18.80 -0.44 -1.48
CA ASP A 71 -18.37 0.54 -0.49
C ASP A 71 -17.38 -0.10 0.51
N CYS A 72 -17.58 -1.35 0.93
CA CYS A 72 -16.63 -2.10 1.74
C CYS A 72 -15.29 -2.26 1.02
N ILE A 73 -15.28 -2.71 -0.22
CA ILE A 73 -14.04 -2.86 -1.02
C ILE A 73 -13.31 -1.52 -1.15
N GLN A 74 -14.02 -0.46 -1.49
CA GLN A 74 -13.44 0.87 -1.64
C GLN A 74 -12.84 1.37 -0.32
N GLN A 75 -13.54 1.18 0.80
CA GLN A 75 -13.06 1.57 2.12
C GLN A 75 -11.79 0.79 2.49
N GLN A 76 -11.79 -0.54 2.37
CA GLN A 76 -10.63 -1.37 2.70
C GLN A 76 -9.41 -1.02 1.82
N CYS A 77 -9.62 -0.78 0.53
CA CYS A 77 -8.54 -0.34 -0.35
C CYS A 77 -8.03 1.06 0.03
N ALA A 78 -8.91 2.00 0.39
CA ALA A 78 -8.51 3.33 0.85
C ALA A 78 -7.70 3.26 2.14
N ASP A 79 -8.08 2.42 3.10
CA ASP A 79 -7.36 2.22 4.36
C ASP A 79 -5.96 1.62 4.11
N VAL A 80 -5.84 0.67 3.18
CA VAL A 80 -4.54 0.16 2.72
C VAL A 80 -3.68 1.27 2.10
N GLY A 81 -4.26 2.10 1.23
CA GLY A 81 -3.57 3.23 0.60
C GLY A 81 -3.09 4.25 1.63
N GLN A 82 -3.94 4.61 2.60
CA GLN A 82 -3.57 5.52 3.67
C GLN A 82 -2.45 4.93 4.54
N ARG A 83 -2.57 3.67 4.94
CA ARG A 83 -1.53 3.00 5.72
C ARG A 83 -0.21 2.91 4.98
N GLN A 84 -0.24 2.64 3.68
CA GLN A 84 0.96 2.63 2.84
C GLN A 84 1.61 4.01 2.81
N LYS A 85 0.82 5.07 2.67
CA LYS A 85 1.30 6.44 2.70
C LYS A 85 1.95 6.78 4.04
N ASP A 86 1.28 6.47 5.16
CA ASP A 86 1.79 6.73 6.50
C ASP A 86 3.13 6.03 6.76
N LEU A 87 3.25 4.77 6.34
CA LEU A 87 4.49 4.00 6.45
C LEU A 87 5.64 4.61 5.64
N LEU A 88 5.36 5.14 4.45
CA LEU A 88 6.38 5.80 3.64
C LEU A 88 6.72 7.20 4.15
N ASP A 89 5.74 7.95 4.67
CA ASP A 89 5.96 9.24 5.31
C ASP A 89 6.85 9.12 6.57
N GLU A 90 6.78 7.99 7.28
CA GLU A 90 7.66 7.67 8.42
C GLU A 90 9.05 7.22 7.94
N LEU A 91 9.08 6.31 6.98
CA LEU A 91 10.30 5.62 6.57
C LEU A 91 11.26 6.50 5.76
N LEU A 92 10.73 7.21 4.76
CA LEU A 92 11.57 7.90 3.78
C LEU A 92 12.41 9.03 4.40
N PRO A 93 11.86 9.93 5.25
CA PRO A 93 12.65 10.95 5.92
C PRO A 93 13.73 10.34 6.82
N LYS A 94 13.36 9.33 7.61
CA LYS A 94 14.30 8.63 8.50
C LYS A 94 15.48 8.02 7.73
N LEU A 95 15.18 7.29 6.66
CA LEU A 95 16.21 6.66 5.83
C LEU A 95 17.10 7.69 5.16
N PHE A 96 16.52 8.81 4.71
CA PHE A 96 17.26 9.91 4.11
C PHE A 96 18.23 10.54 5.11
N ASP A 97 17.76 10.88 6.32
CA ASP A 97 18.59 11.45 7.39
C ASP A 97 19.74 10.52 7.76
N GLU A 98 19.46 9.23 7.94
CA GLU A 98 20.47 8.25 8.31
C GLU A 98 21.53 8.03 7.23
N ILE A 99 21.15 8.03 5.94
CA ILE A 99 22.10 7.94 4.82
C ILE A 99 22.93 9.23 4.74
N LEU A 100 22.30 10.38 4.92
CA LEU A 100 22.95 11.67 4.90
C LEU A 100 23.98 11.79 6.03
N GLU A 101 23.60 11.49 7.28
CA GLU A 101 24.50 11.46 8.44
C GLU A 101 25.71 10.55 8.18
N THR A 102 25.45 9.35 7.65
CA THR A 102 26.50 8.41 7.29
C THR A 102 27.45 9.02 6.23
N ASN A 103 26.91 9.75 5.25
CA ASN A 103 27.73 10.34 4.18
C ASN A 103 28.48 11.61 4.63
N LEU A 104 27.97 12.36 5.57
CA LEU A 104 28.57 13.59 6.07
C LEU A 104 29.58 13.38 7.23
N ALA A 105 29.53 12.22 7.88
CA ALA A 105 30.39 11.91 9.02
C ALA A 105 31.89 12.15 8.77
N ASP A 106 32.34 12.06 7.52
CA ASP A 106 33.75 12.29 7.15
C ASP A 106 34.08 13.76 6.85
N PHE A 107 33.06 14.60 6.63
CA PHE A 107 33.31 15.99 6.23
C PHE A 107 33.42 16.95 7.40
N LYS A 108 33.46 16.47 8.64
CA LYS A 108 33.72 17.26 9.90
C LYS A 108 33.04 18.65 9.97
N THR A 109 32.02 18.90 9.17
CA THR A 109 31.28 20.14 9.14
C THR A 109 30.01 19.95 9.97
N ALA A 110 30.06 20.46 11.20
CA ALA A 110 29.04 20.29 12.24
C ALA A 110 27.67 20.93 11.92
N ASP A 111 27.52 21.62 10.81
CA ASP A 111 26.33 22.45 10.50
C ASP A 111 25.53 22.05 9.27
N SER A 112 25.71 20.86 8.73
CA SER A 112 25.02 20.47 7.49
C SER A 112 23.83 19.53 7.72
N PHE A 113 22.94 19.87 8.64
CA PHE A 113 21.61 19.31 8.64
C PHE A 113 20.81 19.92 7.49
N LEU A 114 20.43 19.10 6.52
CA LEU A 114 19.43 19.54 5.57
C LEU A 114 18.12 19.79 6.32
N PRO A 115 17.53 20.97 6.22
CA PRO A 115 16.27 21.23 6.87
C PRO A 115 15.24 20.17 6.47
N THR A 116 14.47 19.64 7.40
CA THR A 116 13.38 18.66 7.16
C THR A 116 12.46 19.10 6.01
N ARG A 117 12.33 20.41 5.80
CA ARG A 117 11.60 20.98 4.66
C ARG A 117 12.21 20.58 3.32
N MET A 118 13.54 20.57 3.18
CA MET A 118 14.19 20.19 1.91
C MET A 118 14.08 18.70 1.64
N ILE A 119 14.12 17.88 2.68
CA ILE A 119 13.88 16.42 2.56
C ILE A 119 12.47 16.18 2.05
N ARG A 120 11.47 16.78 2.68
CA ARG A 120 10.07 16.68 2.23
C ARG A 120 9.89 17.17 0.81
N GLN A 121 10.46 18.30 0.46
CA GLN A 121 10.40 18.84 -0.90
C GLN A 121 11.04 17.89 -1.93
N SER A 122 12.13 17.22 -1.59
CA SER A 122 12.76 16.21 -2.46
C SER A 122 11.89 14.97 -2.62
N LEU A 123 11.22 14.53 -1.54
CA LEU A 123 10.31 13.39 -1.56
C LEU A 123 9.01 13.70 -2.32
N ASP A 124 8.54 14.95 -2.29
CA ASP A 124 7.38 15.40 -3.05
C ASP A 124 7.68 15.61 -4.53
N THR A 125 8.96 15.62 -4.92
CA THR A 125 9.35 15.76 -6.32
C THR A 125 8.92 14.53 -7.13
N ALA A 126 8.35 14.78 -8.29
CA ALA A 126 7.89 13.74 -9.19
C ALA A 126 9.07 12.95 -9.77
N TRP A 127 9.32 11.75 -9.29
CA TRP A 127 10.24 10.79 -9.88
C TRP A 127 9.50 9.99 -10.95
N SER A 128 9.96 9.99 -12.18
CA SER A 128 9.28 9.32 -13.30
C SER A 128 7.81 9.79 -13.51
N GLY A 129 7.57 11.09 -13.42
CA GLY A 129 6.29 11.72 -13.76
C GLY A 129 5.24 11.81 -12.64
N GLN A 130 5.40 11.09 -11.53
CA GLN A 130 4.48 11.15 -10.39
C GLN A 130 5.24 11.02 -9.07
N ASN A 131 4.76 11.71 -8.02
CA ASN A 131 5.25 11.49 -6.68
C ASN A 131 4.70 10.17 -6.10
N TYR A 132 5.33 9.68 -5.02
CA TYR A 132 4.95 8.39 -4.42
C TYR A 132 3.50 8.37 -3.91
N SER A 133 3.01 9.46 -3.35
CA SER A 133 1.64 9.55 -2.86
C SER A 133 0.61 9.39 -3.99
N THR A 134 0.81 10.08 -5.11
CA THR A 134 -0.06 9.92 -6.29
C THR A 134 -0.04 8.49 -6.82
N ARG A 135 1.12 7.82 -6.82
CA ARG A 135 1.23 6.41 -7.24
C ARG A 135 0.47 5.48 -6.32
N ILE A 136 0.55 5.69 -4.99
CA ILE A 136 -0.21 4.91 -4.02
C ILE A 136 -1.70 4.99 -4.35
N TRP A 137 -2.24 6.19 -4.49
CA TRP A 137 -3.66 6.37 -4.75
C TRP A 137 -4.10 5.83 -6.11
N THR A 138 -3.29 6.00 -7.15
CA THR A 138 -3.55 5.42 -8.47
C THR A 138 -3.62 3.89 -8.39
N ASN A 139 -2.65 3.25 -7.74
CA ASN A 139 -2.60 1.80 -7.60
C ASN A 139 -3.75 1.27 -6.72
N THR A 140 -4.06 1.95 -5.62
CA THR A 140 -5.12 1.57 -4.70
C THR A 140 -6.50 1.66 -5.36
N ASN A 141 -6.75 2.72 -6.13
CA ASN A 141 -8.00 2.85 -6.88
C ASN A 141 -8.12 1.79 -7.98
N ALA A 142 -7.03 1.48 -8.68
CA ALA A 142 -7.01 0.40 -9.67
C ALA A 142 -7.25 -0.97 -9.02
N LEU A 143 -6.69 -1.22 -7.84
CA LEU A 143 -6.93 -2.42 -7.06
C LEU A 143 -8.41 -2.54 -6.66
N ALA A 144 -9.00 -1.47 -6.14
CA ALA A 144 -10.41 -1.45 -5.76
C ALA A 144 -11.33 -1.77 -6.94
N ALA A 145 -11.10 -1.13 -8.09
CA ALA A 145 -11.87 -1.38 -9.30
C ALA A 145 -11.73 -2.83 -9.80
N LYS A 146 -10.52 -3.39 -9.74
CA LYS A 146 -10.26 -4.77 -10.14
C LYS A 146 -10.93 -5.77 -9.20
N LEU A 147 -10.84 -5.56 -7.89
CA LEU A 147 -11.51 -6.41 -6.89
C LEU A 147 -13.04 -6.35 -7.05
N GLU A 148 -13.59 -5.16 -7.23
CA GLU A 148 -15.02 -4.99 -7.47
C GLU A 148 -15.48 -5.81 -8.68
N GLN A 149 -14.74 -5.74 -9.78
CA GLN A 149 -15.04 -6.51 -10.99
C GLN A 149 -14.93 -8.02 -10.76
N ASP A 150 -13.81 -8.49 -10.20
CA ASP A 150 -13.54 -9.92 -10.02
C ASP A 150 -14.53 -10.56 -9.03
N ILE A 151 -14.86 -9.89 -7.94
CA ILE A 151 -15.84 -10.37 -6.95
C ILE A 151 -17.23 -10.39 -7.53
N THR A 152 -17.59 -9.35 -8.30
CA THR A 152 -18.88 -9.30 -9.00
C THR A 152 -19.02 -10.46 -9.99
N ASP A 153 -17.98 -10.71 -10.78
CA ASP A 153 -17.95 -11.82 -11.74
C ASP A 153 -18.04 -13.18 -11.03
N TYR A 154 -17.33 -13.34 -9.90
CA TYR A 154 -17.39 -14.55 -9.09
C TYR A 154 -18.81 -14.83 -8.56
N ILE A 155 -19.45 -13.82 -7.96
CA ILE A 155 -20.79 -13.96 -7.37
C ILE A 155 -21.85 -14.18 -8.45
N ILE A 156 -21.76 -13.45 -9.59
CA ILE A 156 -22.79 -13.47 -10.63
C ILE A 156 -22.62 -14.66 -11.57
N LEU A 157 -21.39 -15.01 -11.94
CA LEU A 157 -21.12 -16.02 -12.96
C LEU A 157 -20.79 -17.39 -12.36
N GLY A 158 -20.72 -17.50 -11.04
CA GLY A 158 -20.35 -18.75 -10.36
C GLY A 158 -18.96 -19.26 -10.77
N LYS A 159 -18.08 -18.38 -11.25
CA LYS A 159 -16.73 -18.77 -11.67
C LYS A 159 -15.93 -19.09 -10.44
N SER A 160 -15.59 -20.37 -10.29
CA SER A 160 -14.60 -20.81 -9.30
C SER A 160 -13.26 -20.09 -9.55
N ARG A 161 -12.60 -19.66 -8.48
CA ARG A 161 -11.18 -19.27 -8.56
C ARG A 161 -10.39 -20.46 -9.09
N ALA A 162 -9.83 -20.31 -10.29
CA ALA A 162 -8.79 -21.20 -10.79
C ALA A 162 -7.49 -20.94 -10.03
#